data_bb0742d08cf24a567ab22adaf8e711b3
#
_entry.id   bb0742d08cf24a567ab22adaf8e711b3
#
_cell.length_a   1.000
_cell.length_b   1.000
_cell.length_c   1.000
_cell.angle_alpha   90.00
_cell.angle_beta   90.00
_cell.angle_gamma   90.00
#
_symmetry.space_group_name_H-M   'P 1'
#
loop_
_entity.id
_entity.type
_entity.pdbx_description
1 polymer ?
#
loop_
_entity_poly.entity_id
_entity_poly.type
_entity_poly.pdbx_seq_one_letter_code
_entity_poly.pdbx_strand_id
1 'polypeptide(L)'
;MKFCSECAHPVALAVPEGDNRPRFVCGNCHTIHYQNPKMVIGSLPVWEQDGAFKILLCKRAIEPRYGYWTLPAGFMENAETTAEAALRETEEEAGANIELGPLFSLLNVAHVHQVHLFYLARLRDLDFAPGIESLEVALFSEEEIPWDDLAFPTIRTTLELFFADRASAGCVTHLETGAPYGVHTQDIVRPMIAPHEPD
;
A
#
# COMPACT_ATOMS: atom_id res chain seq x y z
N MET A 1 -19.18 -9.42 8.29
CA MET A 1 -20.48 -9.40 7.55
C MET A 1 -21.60 -9.70 8.52
N LYS A 2 -22.76 -9.02 8.43
CA LYS A 2 -23.91 -9.26 9.31
C LYS A 2 -25.09 -9.89 8.57
N PHE A 3 -25.25 -9.56 7.29
CA PHE A 3 -26.35 -10.01 6.45
C PHE A 3 -25.87 -10.61 5.14
N CYS A 4 -26.64 -11.53 4.61
CA CYS A 4 -26.42 -12.18 3.31
C CYS A 4 -26.66 -11.17 2.18
N SER A 5 -25.73 -11.11 1.22
CA SER A 5 -25.86 -10.24 0.02
C SER A 5 -26.97 -10.70 -0.94
N GLU A 6 -27.35 -11.99 -0.90
CA GLU A 6 -28.33 -12.58 -1.81
C GLU A 6 -29.78 -12.45 -1.32
N CYS A 7 -29.99 -12.57 -0.01
CA CYS A 7 -31.37 -12.63 0.52
C CYS A 7 -31.60 -11.77 1.78
N ALA A 8 -30.63 -10.98 2.18
CA ALA A 8 -30.66 -10.05 3.32
C ALA A 8 -30.91 -10.70 4.71
N HIS A 9 -30.97 -12.03 4.83
CA HIS A 9 -31.06 -12.69 6.12
C HIS A 9 -29.73 -12.63 6.89
N PRO A 10 -29.75 -12.71 8.24
CA PRO A 10 -28.55 -12.78 9.03
C PRO A 10 -27.65 -13.96 8.63
N VAL A 11 -26.34 -13.73 8.67
CA VAL A 11 -25.34 -14.78 8.46
C VAL A 11 -24.62 -15.12 9.76
N ALA A 12 -24.20 -16.38 9.89
CA ALA A 12 -23.40 -16.87 11.02
C ALA A 12 -22.05 -17.43 10.55
N LEU A 13 -21.04 -17.36 11.42
CA LEU A 13 -19.78 -18.04 11.19
C LEU A 13 -19.96 -19.54 11.45
N ALA A 14 -19.74 -20.35 10.44
CA ALA A 14 -19.77 -21.81 10.51
C ALA A 14 -18.70 -22.39 9.58
N VAL A 15 -18.25 -23.61 9.83
CA VAL A 15 -17.42 -24.37 8.88
C VAL A 15 -18.36 -25.12 7.94
N PRO A 16 -18.42 -24.73 6.64
CA PRO A 16 -19.28 -25.41 5.68
C PRO A 16 -18.80 -26.85 5.44
N GLU A 17 -19.70 -27.69 4.98
CA GLU A 17 -19.35 -29.05 4.57
C GLU A 17 -18.29 -29.00 3.46
N GLY A 18 -17.20 -29.76 3.63
CA GLY A 18 -16.07 -29.78 2.70
C GLY A 18 -15.05 -28.62 2.85
N ASP A 19 -15.28 -27.66 3.77
CA ASP A 19 -14.30 -26.61 4.10
C ASP A 19 -13.56 -26.95 5.40
N ASN A 20 -12.42 -26.29 5.64
CA ASN A 20 -11.62 -26.41 6.87
C ASN A 20 -11.53 -25.11 7.68
N ARG A 21 -12.25 -24.06 7.25
CA ARG A 21 -12.25 -22.75 7.89
C ARG A 21 -13.64 -22.21 8.09
N PRO A 22 -13.86 -21.38 9.13
CA PRO A 22 -15.11 -20.67 9.29
C PRO A 22 -15.38 -19.71 8.14
N ARG A 23 -16.63 -19.74 7.63
CA ARG A 23 -17.15 -18.82 6.62
C ARG A 23 -18.43 -18.19 7.12
N PHE A 24 -18.84 -17.07 6.57
CA PHE A 24 -20.17 -16.56 6.80
C PHE A 24 -21.17 -17.36 5.96
N VAL A 25 -22.07 -18.07 6.63
CA VAL A 25 -23.10 -18.92 6.00
C VAL A 25 -24.48 -18.34 6.29
N CYS A 26 -25.29 -18.24 5.25
CA CYS A 26 -26.69 -17.82 5.36
C CYS A 26 -27.56 -19.00 5.81
N GLY A 27 -28.27 -18.84 6.94
CA GLY A 27 -29.20 -19.88 7.42
C GLY A 27 -30.47 -20.06 6.58
N ASN A 28 -30.79 -19.09 5.69
CA ASN A 28 -31.98 -19.11 4.86
C ASN A 28 -31.73 -19.65 3.45
N CYS A 29 -30.78 -19.06 2.71
CA CYS A 29 -30.49 -19.47 1.33
C CYS A 29 -29.25 -20.33 1.18
N HIS A 30 -28.57 -20.64 2.28
CA HIS A 30 -27.38 -21.48 2.36
C HIS A 30 -26.16 -20.96 1.59
N THR A 31 -26.19 -19.70 1.15
CA THR A 31 -25.04 -19.07 0.48
C THR A 31 -23.85 -19.00 1.44
N ILE A 32 -22.69 -19.46 0.97
CA ILE A 32 -21.41 -19.36 1.67
C ILE A 32 -20.68 -18.12 1.13
N HIS A 33 -20.36 -17.18 2.02
CA HIS A 33 -19.64 -15.96 1.69
C HIS A 33 -18.16 -16.11 1.98
N TYR A 34 -17.36 -16.08 0.95
CA TYR A 34 -15.91 -16.08 1.03
C TYR A 34 -15.40 -14.64 1.20
N GLN A 35 -14.44 -14.47 2.10
CA GLN A 35 -13.72 -13.21 2.28
C GLN A 35 -12.24 -13.44 1.99
N ASN A 36 -11.70 -12.66 1.06
CA ASN A 36 -10.29 -12.67 0.72
C ASN A 36 -9.59 -11.42 1.29
N PRO A 37 -8.26 -11.45 1.46
CA PRO A 37 -7.50 -10.25 1.78
C PRO A 37 -7.76 -9.15 0.73
N LYS A 38 -7.83 -7.91 1.21
CA LYS A 38 -7.90 -6.74 0.33
C LYS A 38 -6.52 -6.43 -0.23
N MET A 39 -6.48 -6.07 -1.50
CA MET A 39 -5.27 -5.59 -2.15
C MET A 39 -5.18 -4.07 -1.96
N VAL A 40 -4.04 -3.59 -1.47
CA VAL A 40 -3.66 -2.18 -1.42
C VAL A 40 -2.53 -2.00 -2.42
N ILE A 41 -2.73 -1.13 -3.39
CA ILE A 41 -1.79 -0.94 -4.48
C ILE A 41 -1.32 0.51 -4.46
N GLY A 42 -0.01 0.70 -4.59
CA GLY A 42 0.57 2.03 -4.65
C GLY A 42 1.84 2.09 -5.46
N SER A 43 2.40 3.28 -5.49
CA SER A 43 3.67 3.55 -6.13
C SER A 43 4.69 4.12 -5.15
N LEU A 44 5.97 4.01 -5.49
CA LEU A 44 7.08 4.71 -4.89
C LEU A 44 7.61 5.68 -5.97
N PRO A 45 7.06 6.91 -6.04
CA PRO A 45 7.45 7.86 -7.06
C PRO A 45 8.78 8.53 -6.71
N VAL A 46 9.75 8.39 -7.59
CA VAL A 46 11.10 8.91 -7.44
C VAL A 46 11.31 10.07 -8.39
N TRP A 47 11.84 11.17 -7.90
CA TRP A 47 12.42 12.25 -8.68
C TRP A 47 13.94 12.16 -8.63
N GLU A 48 14.58 12.09 -9.79
CA GLU A 48 16.03 12.10 -9.92
C GLU A 48 16.49 13.36 -10.64
N GLN A 49 17.39 14.10 -10.02
CA GLN A 49 18.03 15.26 -10.62
C GLN A 49 19.46 15.38 -10.12
N ASP A 50 20.42 15.52 -11.07
CA ASP A 50 21.85 15.72 -10.76
C ASP A 50 22.44 14.68 -9.80
N GLY A 51 21.96 13.44 -9.87
CA GLY A 51 22.37 12.34 -9.00
C GLY A 51 21.76 12.36 -7.59
N ALA A 52 20.95 13.37 -7.25
CA ALA A 52 20.13 13.40 -6.06
C ALA A 52 18.77 12.75 -6.32
N PHE A 53 18.25 12.04 -5.31
CA PHE A 53 16.97 11.36 -5.37
C PHE A 53 16.04 11.89 -4.29
N LYS A 54 14.81 12.15 -4.68
CA LYS A 54 13.73 12.48 -3.76
C LYS A 54 12.54 11.57 -3.98
N ILE A 55 11.85 11.23 -2.90
CA ILE A 55 10.63 10.42 -2.91
C ILE A 55 9.44 11.34 -2.68
N LEU A 56 8.40 11.17 -3.48
CA LEU A 56 7.14 11.88 -3.28
C LEU A 56 6.31 11.15 -2.23
N LEU A 57 5.92 11.87 -1.19
CA LEU A 57 5.00 11.41 -0.16
C LEU A 57 3.77 12.30 -0.09
N CYS A 58 2.64 11.71 0.30
CA CYS A 58 1.36 12.34 0.53
C CYS A 58 1.09 12.41 2.04
N LYS A 59 0.60 13.53 2.55
CA LYS A 59 0.16 13.69 3.93
C LYS A 59 -1.33 13.45 4.01
N ARG A 60 -1.74 12.41 4.70
CA ARG A 60 -3.13 11.92 4.72
C ARG A 60 -4.13 12.95 5.23
N ALA A 61 -5.22 13.15 4.49
CA ALA A 61 -6.39 13.95 4.91
C ALA A 61 -7.53 13.08 5.48
N ILE A 62 -7.35 11.76 5.58
CA ILE A 62 -8.37 10.80 6.00
C ILE A 62 -7.88 9.85 7.09
N GLU A 63 -8.82 9.29 7.87
CA GLU A 63 -8.53 8.22 8.82
C GLU A 63 -8.43 6.84 8.11
N PRO A 64 -7.69 5.89 8.64
CA PRO A 64 -6.83 6.01 9.83
C PRO A 64 -5.54 6.81 9.54
N ARG A 65 -4.93 7.34 10.59
CA ARG A 65 -3.65 8.08 10.50
C ARG A 65 -3.74 9.41 9.77
N TYR A 66 -4.79 10.20 10.01
CA TYR A 66 -4.87 11.59 9.58
C TYR A 66 -3.61 12.39 9.96
N GLY A 67 -3.06 13.16 9.02
CA GLY A 67 -1.88 14.00 9.21
C GLY A 67 -0.53 13.28 9.13
N TYR A 68 -0.50 11.96 8.97
CA TYR A 68 0.72 11.18 8.77
C TYR A 68 1.09 11.07 7.28
N TRP A 69 2.37 10.84 7.00
CA TRP A 69 2.90 10.70 5.65
C TRP A 69 2.83 9.27 5.14
N THR A 70 2.56 9.13 3.86
CA THR A 70 2.44 7.84 3.17
C THR A 70 2.96 7.93 1.74
N LEU A 71 3.28 6.79 1.14
CA LEU A 71 3.33 6.66 -0.31
C LEU A 71 1.89 6.72 -0.86
N PRO A 72 1.65 7.25 -2.08
CA PRO A 72 0.33 7.21 -2.69
C PRO A 72 -0.09 5.74 -2.90
N ALA A 73 -1.22 5.36 -2.29
CA ALA A 73 -1.71 3.98 -2.31
C ALA A 73 -3.12 3.85 -1.75
N GLY A 74 -3.96 3.04 -2.40
CA GLY A 74 -5.31 2.73 -1.95
C GLY A 74 -5.79 1.33 -2.33
N PHE A 75 -7.06 1.07 -2.12
CA PHE A 75 -7.64 -0.22 -2.44
C PHE A 75 -7.79 -0.41 -3.96
N MET A 76 -7.33 -1.57 -4.42
CA MET A 76 -7.59 -2.01 -5.79
C MET A 76 -9.08 -2.12 -6.05
N GLU A 77 -9.55 -1.57 -7.16
CA GLU A 77 -10.94 -1.66 -7.61
C GLU A 77 -11.19 -2.86 -8.53
N ASN A 78 -12.47 -3.21 -8.70
CA ASN A 78 -12.83 -4.26 -9.64
C ASN A 78 -12.58 -3.81 -11.08
N ALA A 79 -12.14 -4.74 -11.91
CA ALA A 79 -11.87 -4.54 -13.34
C ALA A 79 -10.65 -3.66 -13.68
N GLU A 80 -9.75 -3.39 -12.72
CA GLU A 80 -8.45 -2.79 -12.98
C GLU A 80 -7.31 -3.78 -12.73
N THR A 81 -6.19 -3.60 -13.38
CA THR A 81 -4.93 -4.28 -13.07
C THR A 81 -4.21 -3.59 -11.93
N THR A 82 -3.26 -4.29 -11.28
CA THR A 82 -2.45 -3.67 -10.22
C THR A 82 -1.63 -2.48 -10.71
N ALA A 83 -1.21 -2.48 -11.98
CA ALA A 83 -0.52 -1.34 -12.60
C ALA A 83 -1.45 -0.13 -12.78
N GLU A 84 -2.68 -0.35 -13.24
CA GLU A 84 -3.69 0.70 -13.38
C GLU A 84 -4.07 1.28 -12.01
N ALA A 85 -4.24 0.43 -10.98
CA ALA A 85 -4.49 0.88 -9.62
C ALA A 85 -3.37 1.79 -9.09
N ALA A 86 -2.09 1.42 -9.29
CA ALA A 86 -0.95 2.23 -8.86
C ALA A 86 -0.92 3.60 -9.55
N LEU A 87 -1.23 3.66 -10.85
CA LEU A 87 -1.32 4.92 -11.60
C LEU A 87 -2.46 5.78 -11.10
N ARG A 88 -3.66 5.22 -10.96
CA ARG A 88 -4.86 5.91 -10.49
C ARG A 88 -4.67 6.50 -9.10
N GLU A 89 -4.21 5.69 -8.13
CA GLU A 89 -3.99 6.16 -6.75
C GLU A 89 -2.94 7.28 -6.69
N THR A 90 -1.89 7.21 -7.52
CA THR A 90 -0.88 8.28 -7.57
C THR A 90 -1.45 9.58 -8.14
N GLU A 91 -2.28 9.49 -9.17
CA GLU A 91 -2.97 10.65 -9.74
C GLU A 91 -4.00 11.22 -8.74
N GLU A 92 -4.82 10.38 -8.10
CA GLU A 92 -5.88 10.81 -7.18
C GLU A 92 -5.33 11.44 -5.90
N GLU A 93 -4.26 10.89 -5.30
CA GLU A 93 -3.71 11.38 -4.04
C GLU A 93 -2.67 12.49 -4.20
N ALA A 94 -1.92 12.49 -5.32
CA ALA A 94 -0.81 13.40 -5.53
C ALA A 94 -0.91 14.29 -6.78
N GLY A 95 -1.86 14.05 -7.70
CA GLY A 95 -1.91 14.72 -8.99
C GLY A 95 -0.64 14.53 -9.83
N ALA A 96 0.15 13.50 -9.55
CA ALA A 96 1.49 13.35 -10.07
C ALA A 96 1.52 12.49 -11.34
N ASN A 97 2.22 13.00 -12.35
CA ASN A 97 2.46 12.28 -13.60
C ASN A 97 3.69 11.38 -13.47
N ILE A 98 3.47 10.06 -13.51
CA ILE A 98 4.53 9.07 -13.31
C ILE A 98 4.72 8.16 -14.53
N GLU A 99 5.91 7.63 -14.65
CA GLU A 99 6.21 6.45 -15.47
C GLU A 99 6.35 5.25 -14.52
N LEU A 100 5.41 4.31 -14.63
CA LEU A 100 5.38 3.14 -13.77
C LEU A 100 6.49 2.16 -14.18
N GLY A 101 7.28 1.73 -13.20
CA GLY A 101 8.34 0.74 -13.32
C GLY A 101 7.88 -0.65 -12.86
N PRO A 102 8.81 -1.52 -12.47
CA PRO A 102 8.50 -2.87 -12.01
C PRO A 102 7.82 -2.87 -10.62
N LEU A 103 7.12 -3.96 -10.32
CA LEU A 103 6.70 -4.25 -8.94
C LEU A 103 7.95 -4.35 -8.06
N PHE A 104 7.97 -3.58 -6.98
CA PHE A 104 9.11 -3.48 -6.08
C PHE A 104 8.92 -4.28 -4.80
N SER A 105 7.77 -4.12 -4.14
CA SER A 105 7.49 -4.83 -2.90
C SER A 105 6.09 -5.44 -2.87
N LEU A 106 5.99 -6.63 -2.25
CA LEU A 106 4.77 -7.31 -1.88
C LEU A 106 4.84 -7.60 -0.38
N LEU A 107 4.00 -6.94 0.39
CA LEU A 107 4.01 -6.99 1.85
C LEU A 107 2.71 -7.61 2.37
N ASN A 108 2.83 -8.72 3.08
CA ASN A 108 1.69 -9.39 3.69
C ASN A 108 1.35 -8.76 5.04
N VAL A 109 0.14 -8.23 5.19
CA VAL A 109 -0.36 -7.62 6.42
C VAL A 109 -1.52 -8.46 6.97
N ALA A 110 -1.19 -9.70 7.33
CA ALA A 110 -2.16 -10.75 7.65
C ALA A 110 -3.13 -10.38 8.79
N HIS A 111 -2.68 -9.62 9.78
CA HIS A 111 -3.48 -9.23 10.95
C HIS A 111 -4.63 -8.23 10.64
N VAL A 112 -4.58 -7.56 9.48
CA VAL A 112 -5.66 -6.71 8.98
C VAL A 112 -6.27 -7.23 7.68
N HIS A 113 -5.88 -8.44 7.27
CA HIS A 113 -6.35 -9.10 6.05
C HIS A 113 -6.09 -8.27 4.79
N GLN A 114 -4.85 -7.81 4.62
CA GLN A 114 -4.41 -7.02 3.48
C GLN A 114 -3.12 -7.57 2.89
N VAL A 115 -2.93 -7.30 1.59
CA VAL A 115 -1.66 -7.47 0.87
C VAL A 115 -1.37 -6.14 0.19
N HIS A 116 -0.19 -5.58 0.46
CA HIS A 116 0.24 -4.30 -0.11
C HIS A 116 1.27 -4.55 -1.21
N LEU A 117 1.08 -3.91 -2.36
CA LEU A 117 1.98 -3.93 -3.50
C LEU A 117 2.42 -2.50 -3.81
N PHE A 118 3.73 -2.28 -3.91
CA PHE A 118 4.28 -1.00 -4.35
C PHE A 118 5.13 -1.19 -5.59
N TYR A 119 4.84 -0.39 -6.60
CA TYR A 119 5.60 -0.30 -7.82
C TYR A 119 6.65 0.82 -7.71
N LEU A 120 7.85 0.61 -8.24
CA LEU A 120 8.74 1.72 -8.53
C LEU A 120 8.10 2.61 -9.58
N ALA A 121 8.29 3.91 -9.44
CA ALA A 121 7.81 4.86 -10.43
C ALA A 121 8.78 6.03 -10.54
N ARG A 122 8.87 6.62 -11.74
CA ARG A 122 9.62 7.84 -11.98
C ARG A 122 8.65 8.99 -12.18
N LEU A 123 8.83 10.09 -11.45
CA LEU A 123 8.15 11.35 -11.75
C LEU A 123 8.61 11.88 -13.10
N ARG A 124 7.68 12.24 -13.96
CA ARG A 124 7.98 12.82 -15.28
C ARG A 124 8.24 14.31 -15.21
N ASP A 125 7.64 14.97 -14.25
CA ASP A 125 7.74 16.39 -13.98
C ASP A 125 7.51 16.69 -12.50
N LEU A 126 7.51 17.96 -12.12
CA LEU A 126 7.25 18.44 -10.76
C LEU A 126 5.87 19.13 -10.64
N ASP A 127 4.99 18.90 -11.59
CA ASP A 127 3.61 19.41 -11.57
C ASP A 127 2.74 18.40 -10.82
N PHE A 128 2.75 18.48 -9.49
CA PHE A 128 1.95 17.67 -8.60
C PHE A 128 1.28 18.54 -7.54
N ALA A 129 0.13 18.09 -7.05
CA ALA A 129 -0.65 18.80 -6.04
C ALA A 129 -1.48 17.81 -5.21
N PRO A 130 -1.78 18.12 -3.93
CA PRO A 130 -2.58 17.26 -3.10
C PRO A 130 -3.98 17.06 -3.68
N GLY A 131 -4.39 15.79 -3.80
CA GLY A 131 -5.77 15.42 -4.08
C GLY A 131 -6.66 15.54 -2.85
N ILE A 132 -7.90 15.08 -2.98
CA ILE A 132 -8.94 15.22 -1.93
C ILE A 132 -8.57 14.50 -0.63
N GLU A 133 -7.83 13.39 -0.73
CA GLU A 133 -7.40 12.56 0.40
C GLU A 133 -6.02 12.95 0.95
N SER A 134 -5.41 14.02 0.42
CA SER A 134 -4.11 14.53 0.84
C SER A 134 -4.18 15.96 1.34
N LEU A 135 -3.55 16.23 2.50
CA LEU A 135 -3.37 17.59 3.04
C LEU A 135 -2.21 18.31 2.34
N GLU A 136 -1.19 17.54 1.97
CA GLU A 136 0.08 18.03 1.45
C GLU A 136 0.74 16.94 0.63
N VAL A 137 1.48 17.31 -0.40
CA VAL A 137 2.34 16.42 -1.18
C VAL A 137 3.71 17.07 -1.29
N ALA A 138 4.78 16.34 -0.98
CA ALA A 138 6.12 16.88 -0.99
C ALA A 138 7.18 15.83 -1.36
N LEU A 139 8.33 16.33 -1.80
CA LEU A 139 9.51 15.54 -2.13
C LEU A 139 10.52 15.55 -1.00
N PHE A 140 10.96 14.36 -0.58
CA PHE A 140 11.90 14.16 0.51
C PHE A 140 13.16 13.42 0.04
N SER A 141 14.35 13.90 0.40
CA SER A 141 15.54 13.08 0.40
C SER A 141 15.47 12.06 1.56
N GLU A 142 16.36 11.09 1.59
CA GLU A 142 16.39 10.07 2.66
C GLU A 142 16.46 10.69 4.05
N GLU A 143 17.28 11.74 4.21
CA GLU A 143 17.50 12.43 5.48
C GLU A 143 16.31 13.32 5.87
N GLU A 144 15.52 13.76 4.91
CA GLU A 144 14.36 14.63 5.12
C GLU A 144 13.07 13.83 5.41
N ILE A 145 13.05 12.51 5.16
CA ILE A 145 11.84 11.70 5.40
C ILE A 145 11.42 11.78 6.86
N PRO A 146 10.16 12.10 7.14
CA PRO A 146 9.62 12.15 8.49
C PRO A 146 9.35 10.73 9.02
N TRP A 147 10.41 9.99 9.33
CA TRP A 147 10.37 8.57 9.68
C TRP A 147 9.42 8.24 10.84
N ASP A 148 9.28 9.13 11.81
CA ASP A 148 8.42 8.92 12.98
C ASP A 148 6.93 9.24 12.69
N ASP A 149 6.68 10.00 11.63
CA ASP A 149 5.36 10.39 11.18
C ASP A 149 4.86 9.61 9.95
N LEU A 150 5.48 8.47 9.63
CA LEU A 150 4.99 7.58 8.60
C LEU A 150 3.73 6.83 9.06
N ALA A 151 2.72 6.82 8.20
CA ALA A 151 1.38 6.33 8.54
C ALA A 151 1.35 4.83 8.88
N PHE A 152 2.11 4.02 8.14
CA PHE A 152 2.03 2.56 8.21
C PHE A 152 3.40 1.90 8.17
N PRO A 153 3.57 0.76 8.86
CA PRO A 153 4.81 -0.02 8.79
C PRO A 153 5.20 -0.44 7.37
N THR A 154 4.22 -0.68 6.50
CA THR A 154 4.46 -1.04 5.09
C THR A 154 5.17 0.06 4.32
N ILE A 155 4.86 1.33 4.60
CA ILE A 155 5.51 2.48 3.99
C ILE A 155 6.97 2.56 4.44
N ARG A 156 7.20 2.49 5.76
CA ARG A 156 8.56 2.45 6.33
C ARG A 156 9.39 1.33 5.69
N THR A 157 8.85 0.11 5.69
CA THR A 157 9.54 -1.06 5.12
C THR A 157 9.86 -0.87 3.64
N THR A 158 8.92 -0.35 2.83
CA THR A 158 9.16 -0.10 1.40
C THR A 158 10.27 0.92 1.19
N LEU A 159 10.29 2.02 1.96
CA LEU A 159 11.33 3.04 1.89
C LEU A 159 12.69 2.51 2.33
N GLU A 160 12.76 1.78 3.44
CA GLU A 160 14.00 1.17 3.95
C GLU A 160 14.60 0.19 2.92
N LEU A 161 13.79 -0.65 2.30
CA LEU A 161 14.22 -1.56 1.24
C LEU A 161 14.75 -0.79 0.03
N PHE A 162 14.08 0.27 -0.38
CA PHE A 162 14.50 1.10 -1.51
C PHE A 162 15.88 1.74 -1.28
N PHE A 163 16.10 2.34 -0.11
CA PHE A 163 17.41 2.96 0.19
C PHE A 163 18.51 1.92 0.40
N ALA A 164 18.20 0.75 0.97
CA ALA A 164 19.15 -0.35 1.10
C ALA A 164 19.60 -0.88 -0.26
N ASP A 165 18.68 -1.07 -1.20
CA ASP A 165 19.02 -1.49 -2.57
C ASP A 165 19.92 -0.48 -3.26
N ARG A 166 19.62 0.81 -3.12
CA ARG A 166 20.44 1.88 -3.68
C ARG A 166 21.87 1.92 -3.09
N ALA A 167 21.99 1.76 -1.80
CA ALA A 167 23.29 1.71 -1.13
C ALA A 167 24.13 0.53 -1.61
N SER A 168 23.48 -0.60 -1.93
CA SER A 168 24.15 -1.84 -2.37
C SER A 168 24.55 -1.83 -3.85
N ALA A 169 23.76 -1.20 -4.71
CA ALA A 169 23.93 -1.28 -6.17
C ALA A 169 24.85 -0.19 -6.76
N GLY A 170 25.38 0.72 -5.95
CA GLY A 170 26.28 1.77 -6.42
C GLY A 170 25.64 2.65 -7.50
N CYS A 171 24.58 3.37 -7.16
CA CYS A 171 23.99 4.45 -7.96
C CYS A 171 23.59 4.09 -9.42
N VAL A 172 23.03 2.90 -9.63
CA VAL A 172 22.38 2.59 -10.92
C VAL A 172 20.89 2.76 -10.77
N THR A 173 20.32 3.69 -11.51
CA THR A 173 18.87 3.90 -11.57
C THR A 173 18.22 2.69 -12.22
N HIS A 174 17.59 1.94 -11.40
CA HIS A 174 16.97 0.69 -11.80
C HIS A 174 15.76 0.84 -12.73
N LEU A 175 15.25 2.05 -12.86
CA LEU A 175 14.22 2.40 -13.85
C LEU A 175 14.74 2.38 -15.30
N GLU A 176 16.05 2.59 -15.53
CA GLU A 176 16.61 2.64 -16.88
C GLU A 176 17.10 1.31 -17.42
N THR A 177 17.50 0.40 -16.54
CA THR A 177 18.22 -0.82 -16.98
C THR A 177 17.32 -2.00 -17.29
N GLY A 178 16.03 -1.96 -16.93
CA GLY A 178 15.14 -3.12 -17.07
C GLY A 178 15.67 -4.38 -16.38
N ALA A 179 16.66 -4.24 -15.51
CA ALA A 179 17.23 -5.36 -14.78
C ALA A 179 16.15 -5.99 -13.88
N PRO A 180 16.00 -7.30 -13.88
CA PRO A 180 14.99 -7.94 -13.06
C PRO A 180 15.39 -7.82 -11.59
N TYR A 181 14.78 -6.84 -10.88
CA TYR A 181 14.78 -6.89 -9.43
C TYR A 181 13.91 -8.05 -9.00
N GLY A 182 14.40 -8.78 -8.03
CA GLY A 182 13.50 -9.61 -7.26
C GLY A 182 12.49 -8.72 -6.53
N VAL A 183 11.21 -9.09 -6.61
CA VAL A 183 10.20 -8.42 -5.78
C VAL A 183 10.53 -8.70 -4.32
N HIS A 184 10.70 -7.65 -3.50
CA HIS A 184 10.84 -7.82 -2.08
C HIS A 184 9.55 -8.34 -1.47
N THR A 185 9.60 -9.50 -0.82
CA THR A 185 8.44 -10.08 -0.13
C THR A 185 8.69 -10.14 1.36
N GLN A 186 7.78 -9.60 2.16
CA GLN A 186 7.91 -9.57 3.61
C GLN A 186 6.55 -9.69 4.31
N ASP A 187 6.56 -10.37 5.48
CA ASP A 187 5.42 -10.38 6.39
C ASP A 187 5.55 -9.24 7.40
N ILE A 188 4.57 -8.36 7.43
CA ILE A 188 4.49 -7.29 8.42
C ILE A 188 3.84 -7.85 9.67
N VAL A 189 4.65 -8.07 10.69
CA VAL A 189 4.19 -8.52 11.99
C VAL A 189 3.58 -7.35 12.76
N ARG A 190 2.45 -7.59 13.43
CA ARG A 190 1.85 -6.59 14.31
C ARG A 190 2.90 -6.17 15.36
N PRO A 191 3.24 -4.89 15.49
CA PRO A 191 4.11 -4.46 16.57
C PRO A 191 3.46 -4.89 17.89
N MET A 192 4.23 -5.54 18.76
CA MET A 192 3.77 -5.84 20.14
C MET A 192 3.55 -4.48 20.81
N ILE A 193 2.28 -4.10 20.95
CA ILE A 193 1.91 -2.96 21.79
C ILE A 193 2.28 -3.37 23.19
N ALA A 194 3.22 -2.67 23.81
CA ALA A 194 3.49 -2.83 25.24
C ALA A 194 2.14 -2.69 25.97
N PRO A 195 1.83 -3.56 26.95
CA PRO A 195 0.60 -3.44 27.70
C PRO A 195 0.56 -2.03 28.30
N HIS A 196 -0.52 -1.28 28.03
CA HIS A 196 -0.82 -0.05 28.73
C HIS A 196 -0.89 -0.41 30.22
N GLU A 197 0.03 0.09 31.04
CA GLU A 197 -0.16 0.10 32.47
C GLU A 197 -1.33 1.04 32.75
N PRO A 198 -2.39 0.58 33.42
CA PRO A 198 -3.47 1.47 33.83
C PRO A 198 -2.95 2.41 34.94
N ASP A 199 -3.12 3.72 34.76
CA ASP A 199 -3.01 4.73 35.80
C ASP A 199 -4.07 4.52 36.90
#